data_09aea464093f4dd8bae9d13a2f6ae2d3
#
_entry.id   09aea464093f4dd8bae9d13a2f6ae2d3
#
_cell.length_a   1.000
_cell.length_b   1.000
_cell.length_c   1.000
_cell.angle_alpha   90.00
_cell.angle_beta   90.00
_cell.angle_gamma   90.00
#
_symmetry.space_group_name_H-M   'P 1'
#
loop_
_entity.id
_entity.type
_entity.pdbx_description
1 polymer ?
#
loop_
_entity_poly.entity_id
_entity_poly.type
_entity_poly.pdbx_seq_one_letter_code
_entity_poly.pdbx_strand_id
1 'polypeptide(L)'
;MKKQIFLLLVSAIAYCSCTKSPAQSLCDGETGASPKDIQPQKVTVGDFNAISATSSVDVVYIPSDDETSVEIRASKAVLPYISVQVDAHETLVVGMKKPKDPTKTKGIKEVHVKARPIGSLSASSSGDIFVKDGLHVKGTLRLTAGSSGDISCQDISCKDLHATSNSSGDISGKSV
;
A
#
# COMPACT_ATOMS: atom_id res chain seq x y z
N MET A 1 4.42 70.39 9.58
CA MET A 1 3.13 71.05 9.20
C MET A 1 2.30 70.07 8.40
N LYS A 2 1.05 69.92 8.78
CA LYS A 2 -0.10 69.29 8.13
C LYS A 2 -0.02 67.74 8.15
N LYS A 3 -0.68 67.00 9.07
CA LYS A 3 -2.14 66.80 9.31
C LYS A 3 -2.89 66.43 8.03
N GLN A 4 -3.46 65.24 8.05
CA GLN A 4 -4.90 64.93 7.84
C GLN A 4 -5.01 63.42 7.64
N ILE A 5 -5.72 62.70 8.47
CA ILE A 5 -7.14 62.28 8.57
C ILE A 5 -7.40 61.00 7.80
N PHE A 6 -7.55 59.90 8.55
CA PHE A 6 -8.75 59.16 8.91
C PHE A 6 -9.71 58.89 7.73
N LEU A 7 -9.80 57.67 7.32
CA LEU A 7 -11.11 57.10 6.95
C LEU A 7 -11.14 55.59 7.17
N LEU A 8 -11.92 55.23 8.16
CA LEU A 8 -12.44 53.89 8.39
C LEU A 8 -13.41 53.56 7.25
N LEU A 9 -13.25 52.40 6.63
CA LEU A 9 -14.35 51.76 5.93
C LEU A 9 -14.41 50.29 6.32
N VAL A 10 -15.35 50.07 7.22
CA VAL A 10 -15.90 48.78 7.56
C VAL A 10 -16.84 48.39 6.42
N SER A 11 -16.63 47.28 5.75
CA SER A 11 -17.74 46.59 5.10
C SER A 11 -17.43 45.15 4.76
N ALA A 12 -18.32 44.36 5.29
CA ALA A 12 -18.91 43.18 4.71
C ALA A 12 -18.09 41.89 4.69
N ILE A 13 -18.40 41.13 5.67
CA ILE A 13 -18.34 39.69 5.77
C ILE A 13 -19.05 39.05 4.54
N ALA A 14 -18.31 38.43 3.69
CA ALA A 14 -18.86 37.45 2.75
C ALA A 14 -18.56 36.05 3.29
N TYR A 15 -19.54 35.46 3.95
CA TYR A 15 -19.60 34.03 4.20
C TYR A 15 -19.68 33.31 2.86
N CYS A 16 -18.57 32.80 2.37
CA CYS A 16 -18.60 31.83 1.29
C CYS A 16 -18.89 30.47 1.90
N SER A 17 -20.15 30.11 1.91
CA SER A 17 -20.61 28.74 2.15
C SER A 17 -20.07 27.87 1.02
N CYS A 18 -18.94 27.20 1.24
CA CYS A 18 -18.55 26.10 0.39
C CYS A 18 -19.52 24.97 0.58
N THR A 19 -20.48 24.88 -0.32
CA THR A 19 -21.30 23.70 -0.55
C THR A 19 -20.39 22.52 -0.87
N LYS A 20 -20.48 21.49 -0.05
CA LYS A 20 -19.86 20.18 -0.30
C LYS A 20 -20.25 19.70 -1.68
N SER A 21 -19.29 19.57 -2.58
CA SER A 21 -19.44 18.77 -3.79
C SER A 21 -19.62 17.30 -3.44
N PRO A 22 -20.62 16.62 -3.94
CA PRO A 22 -20.80 15.17 -3.77
C PRO A 22 -20.02 14.42 -4.84
N ALA A 23 -18.70 14.36 -4.70
CA ALA A 23 -17.85 13.57 -5.60
C ALA A 23 -16.67 12.95 -4.86
N GLN A 24 -16.94 12.32 -3.71
CA GLN A 24 -15.99 11.46 -2.99
C GLN A 24 -16.74 10.32 -2.31
N SER A 25 -17.41 9.53 -3.12
CA SER A 25 -18.14 8.36 -2.65
C SER A 25 -18.06 7.29 -3.72
N LEU A 26 -16.91 6.64 -3.84
CA LEU A 26 -16.75 5.39 -4.59
C LEU A 26 -15.41 4.73 -4.25
N CYS A 27 -15.10 4.54 -2.96
CA CYS A 27 -14.07 3.62 -2.48
C CYS A 27 -14.40 3.08 -1.07
N ASP A 28 -15.65 3.13 -0.65
CA ASP A 28 -16.08 2.47 0.58
C ASP A 28 -16.59 1.06 0.25
N GLY A 29 -15.63 0.18 -0.07
CA GLY A 29 -15.85 -1.25 0.09
C GLY A 29 -15.96 -1.53 1.59
N GLU A 30 -17.18 -1.70 2.07
CA GLU A 30 -17.47 -2.12 3.44
C GLU A 30 -16.84 -3.48 3.74
N THR A 31 -15.62 -3.45 4.26
CA THR A 31 -15.16 -4.51 5.14
C THR A 31 -15.28 -3.98 6.55
N GLY A 32 -16.24 -4.52 7.31
CA GLY A 32 -16.71 -4.03 8.61
C GLY A 32 -15.71 -4.01 9.76
N ALA A 33 -14.52 -3.46 9.55
CA ALA A 33 -13.56 -3.13 10.59
C ALA A 33 -13.47 -1.61 10.70
N SER A 34 -13.82 -1.06 11.83
CA SER A 34 -13.66 0.35 12.12
C SER A 34 -12.18 0.74 12.02
N PRO A 35 -11.82 1.90 11.42
CA PRO A 35 -10.45 2.41 11.41
C PRO A 35 -9.81 2.51 12.81
N LYS A 36 -10.61 2.55 13.86
CA LYS A 36 -10.18 2.58 15.26
C LYS A 36 -9.56 1.28 15.76
N ASP A 37 -9.76 0.16 15.05
CA ASP A 37 -9.26 -1.16 15.44
C ASP A 37 -7.93 -1.52 14.79
N ILE A 38 -7.37 -0.66 13.94
CA ILE A 38 -6.08 -0.88 13.29
C ILE A 38 -4.97 -0.59 14.27
N GLN A 39 -4.05 -1.55 14.42
CA GLN A 39 -2.84 -1.39 15.23
C GLN A 39 -1.61 -1.47 14.31
N PRO A 40 -0.91 -0.34 14.12
CA PRO A 40 0.35 -0.36 13.40
C PRO A 40 1.43 -1.02 14.26
N GLN A 41 2.15 -1.98 13.68
CA GLN A 41 3.28 -2.64 14.32
C GLN A 41 4.48 -2.65 13.40
N LYS A 42 5.56 -2.00 13.80
CA LYS A 42 6.84 -2.05 13.07
C LYS A 42 7.49 -3.41 13.24
N VAL A 43 8.07 -3.91 12.16
CA VAL A 43 8.79 -5.18 12.11
C VAL A 43 10.21 -4.91 11.63
N THR A 44 11.20 -5.37 12.39
CA THR A 44 12.59 -5.35 11.94
C THR A 44 12.81 -6.58 11.07
N VAL A 45 13.29 -6.37 9.85
CA VAL A 45 13.62 -7.42 8.88
C VAL A 45 15.05 -7.26 8.40
N GLY A 46 15.64 -8.33 7.88
CA GLY A 46 16.92 -8.26 7.17
C GLY A 46 16.78 -7.63 5.79
N ASP A 47 17.91 -7.52 5.07
CA ASP A 47 17.91 -7.06 3.69
C ASP A 47 17.13 -8.00 2.79
N PHE A 48 16.44 -7.45 1.80
CA PHE A 48 15.71 -8.21 0.79
C PHE A 48 15.77 -7.50 -0.57
N ASN A 49 15.60 -8.29 -1.64
CA ASN A 49 15.59 -7.83 -3.02
C ASN A 49 14.33 -8.25 -3.78
N ALA A 50 13.41 -8.92 -3.11
CA ALA A 50 12.12 -9.34 -3.65
C ALA A 50 11.02 -9.24 -2.58
N ILE A 51 9.76 -9.08 -3.01
CA ILE A 51 8.58 -9.15 -2.14
C ILE A 51 7.63 -10.23 -2.67
N SER A 52 7.13 -11.05 -1.75
CA SER A 52 6.11 -12.06 -2.04
C SER A 52 4.93 -11.90 -1.09
N ALA A 53 3.78 -11.50 -1.63
CA ALA A 53 2.51 -11.51 -0.93
C ALA A 53 1.85 -12.88 -1.09
N THR A 54 1.54 -13.53 0.02
CA THR A 54 0.91 -14.85 0.07
C THR A 54 -0.33 -14.81 0.94
N SER A 55 -1.23 -15.75 0.75
CA SER A 55 -2.49 -15.81 1.49
C SER A 55 -3.40 -14.60 1.17
N SER A 56 -4.02 -13.98 2.16
CA SER A 56 -4.96 -12.87 1.99
C SER A 56 -4.44 -11.62 2.71
N VAL A 57 -3.16 -11.34 2.61
CA VAL A 57 -2.51 -10.16 3.20
C VAL A 57 -2.02 -9.29 2.07
N ASP A 58 -2.45 -8.04 2.07
CA ASP A 58 -2.09 -7.08 1.04
C ASP A 58 -0.79 -6.36 1.40
N VAL A 59 0.00 -6.06 0.39
CA VAL A 59 1.25 -5.33 0.54
C VAL A 59 1.14 -3.98 -0.15
N VAL A 60 1.36 -2.91 0.59
CA VAL A 60 1.53 -1.57 0.05
C VAL A 60 3.02 -1.28 0.00
N TYR A 61 3.59 -1.36 -1.21
CA TYR A 61 5.01 -1.13 -1.42
C TYR A 61 5.27 0.31 -1.87
N ILE A 62 6.19 0.97 -1.19
CA ILE A 62 6.60 2.36 -1.45
C ILE A 62 8.09 2.33 -1.79
N PRO A 63 8.46 2.38 -3.08
CA PRO A 63 9.86 2.50 -3.49
C PRO A 63 10.47 3.79 -2.95
N SER A 64 11.60 3.69 -2.27
CA SER A 64 12.28 4.84 -1.68
C SER A 64 13.74 4.51 -1.41
N ASP A 65 14.63 5.48 -1.63
CA ASP A 65 16.05 5.35 -1.25
C ASP A 65 16.32 5.60 0.24
N ASP A 66 15.28 5.93 1.00
CA ASP A 66 15.37 6.10 2.45
C ASP A 66 15.56 4.74 3.17
N GLU A 67 15.70 4.81 4.49
CA GLU A 67 15.82 3.63 5.35
C GLU A 67 14.64 2.67 5.17
N THR A 68 14.95 1.39 5.04
CA THR A 68 13.94 0.33 4.93
C THR A 68 13.08 0.27 6.18
N SER A 69 11.77 0.28 5.98
CA SER A 69 10.81 0.10 7.06
C SER A 69 9.67 -0.81 6.65
N VAL A 70 9.28 -1.69 7.55
CA VAL A 70 8.16 -2.60 7.38
C VAL A 70 7.19 -2.42 8.54
N GLU A 71 5.93 -2.16 8.23
CA GLU A 71 4.87 -1.91 9.20
C GLU A 71 3.65 -2.75 8.88
N ILE A 72 3.22 -3.57 9.83
CA ILE A 72 1.95 -4.31 9.75
C ILE A 72 0.84 -3.38 10.20
N ARG A 73 -0.18 -3.20 9.36
CA ARG A 73 -1.42 -2.49 9.67
C ARG A 73 -2.59 -3.45 9.61
N ALA A 74 -2.98 -3.93 10.75
CA ALA A 74 -4.00 -4.96 10.83
C ALA A 74 -4.97 -4.72 11.97
N SER A 75 -6.16 -5.28 11.82
CA SER A 75 -7.11 -5.34 12.92
C SER A 75 -6.53 -6.16 14.07
N LYS A 76 -6.75 -5.73 15.31
CA LYS A 76 -6.22 -6.38 16.54
C LYS A 76 -6.42 -7.90 16.56
N ALA A 77 -7.56 -8.38 16.06
CA ALA A 77 -7.87 -9.81 16.03
C ALA A 77 -7.03 -10.60 15.03
N VAL A 78 -6.55 -9.96 13.96
CA VAL A 78 -5.81 -10.57 12.84
C VAL A 78 -4.31 -10.45 13.04
N LEU A 79 -3.85 -9.37 13.67
CA LEU A 79 -2.44 -9.03 13.85
C LEU A 79 -1.54 -10.22 14.30
N PRO A 80 -1.93 -11.07 15.26
CA PRO A 80 -1.09 -12.20 15.71
C PRO A 80 -0.86 -13.29 14.62
N TYR A 81 -1.66 -13.27 13.57
CA TYR A 81 -1.61 -14.28 12.51
C TYR A 81 -0.84 -13.80 11.28
N ILE A 82 -0.55 -12.51 11.15
CA ILE A 82 0.26 -11.99 10.05
C ILE A 82 1.71 -12.42 10.27
N SER A 83 2.35 -12.93 9.22
CA SER A 83 3.74 -13.35 9.20
C SER A 83 4.50 -12.50 8.19
N VAL A 84 5.57 -11.88 8.65
CA VAL A 84 6.49 -11.11 7.80
C VAL A 84 7.90 -11.60 8.11
N GLN A 85 8.59 -12.13 7.11
CA GLN A 85 9.93 -12.67 7.28
C GLN A 85 10.71 -12.60 5.97
N VAL A 86 12.03 -12.50 6.05
CA VAL A 86 12.91 -12.65 4.88
C VAL A 86 13.37 -14.10 4.82
N ASP A 87 13.23 -14.72 3.66
CA ASP A 87 13.64 -16.11 3.43
C ASP A 87 15.13 -16.22 3.01
N ALA A 88 15.58 -17.46 2.77
CA ALA A 88 16.96 -17.75 2.36
C ALA A 88 17.31 -17.19 0.95
N HIS A 89 16.33 -16.75 0.18
CA HIS A 89 16.50 -16.16 -1.15
C HIS A 89 16.40 -14.62 -1.12
N GLU A 90 16.54 -14.02 0.07
CA GLU A 90 16.39 -12.58 0.28
C GLU A 90 15.02 -12.06 -0.20
N THR A 91 13.96 -12.86 -0.06
CA THR A 91 12.60 -12.48 -0.37
C THR A 91 11.85 -12.13 0.90
N LEU A 92 11.29 -10.93 0.96
CA LEU A 92 10.34 -10.55 2.01
C LEU A 92 9.01 -11.27 1.76
N VAL A 93 8.77 -12.32 2.52
CA VAL A 93 7.55 -13.11 2.45
C VAL A 93 6.54 -12.56 3.44
N VAL A 94 5.44 -12.06 2.90
CA VAL A 94 4.29 -11.54 3.66
C VAL A 94 3.13 -12.51 3.50
N GLY A 95 2.59 -12.99 4.60
CA GLY A 95 1.50 -13.93 4.56
C GLY A 95 0.76 -14.06 5.88
N MET A 96 -0.09 -15.05 5.99
CA MET A 96 -0.89 -15.29 7.18
C MET A 96 -0.81 -16.74 7.62
N LYS A 97 -0.52 -16.94 8.91
CA LYS A 97 -0.63 -18.24 9.56
C LYS A 97 -2.12 -18.60 9.69
N LYS A 98 -2.47 -19.82 9.36
CA LYS A 98 -3.86 -20.29 9.48
C LYS A 98 -4.30 -20.31 10.94
N PRO A 99 -5.27 -19.47 11.36
CA PRO A 99 -5.79 -19.52 12.72
C PRO A 99 -6.64 -20.79 12.92
N LYS A 100 -6.72 -21.25 14.16
CA LYS A 100 -7.62 -22.35 14.53
C LYS A 100 -9.09 -21.96 14.37
N ASP A 101 -9.40 -20.67 14.58
CA ASP A 101 -10.74 -20.11 14.44
C ASP A 101 -10.78 -19.27 13.15
N PRO A 102 -11.54 -19.70 12.11
CA PRO A 102 -11.66 -18.97 10.85
C PRO A 102 -12.21 -17.55 10.98
N THR A 103 -12.96 -17.24 12.05
CA THR A 103 -13.50 -15.89 12.27
C THR A 103 -12.42 -14.87 12.53
N LYS A 104 -11.23 -15.30 12.98
CA LYS A 104 -10.04 -14.46 13.20
C LYS A 104 -9.36 -13.98 11.94
N THR A 105 -9.85 -14.37 10.75
CA THR A 105 -9.29 -13.91 9.47
C THR A 105 -9.96 -12.66 8.92
N LYS A 106 -11.05 -12.20 9.55
CA LYS A 106 -11.81 -11.02 9.11
C LYS A 106 -11.15 -9.73 9.62
N GLY A 107 -11.10 -8.73 8.77
CA GLY A 107 -10.57 -7.41 9.10
C GLY A 107 -9.45 -6.97 8.15
N ILE A 108 -8.91 -5.79 8.42
CA ILE A 108 -7.81 -5.19 7.65
C ILE A 108 -6.54 -6.00 7.87
N LYS A 109 -5.82 -6.28 6.76
CA LYS A 109 -4.60 -7.09 6.71
C LYS A 109 -3.65 -6.49 5.68
N GLU A 110 -2.98 -5.43 6.04
CA GLU A 110 -2.03 -4.75 5.17
C GLU A 110 -0.63 -4.77 5.78
N VAL A 111 0.38 -4.88 4.93
CA VAL A 111 1.78 -4.67 5.31
C VAL A 111 2.35 -3.56 4.44
N HIS A 112 2.74 -2.47 5.05
CA HIS A 112 3.37 -1.35 4.38
C HIS A 112 4.88 -1.56 4.38
N VAL A 113 5.46 -1.60 3.18
CA VAL A 113 6.88 -1.82 2.95
C VAL A 113 7.45 -0.60 2.27
N LYS A 114 8.35 0.12 2.94
CA LYS A 114 9.16 1.18 2.35
C LYS A 114 10.58 0.65 2.19
N ALA A 115 11.07 0.58 0.97
CA ALA A 115 12.41 0.06 0.67
C ALA A 115 12.89 0.57 -0.69
N ARG A 116 14.20 0.47 -0.95
CA ARG A 116 14.79 0.77 -2.25
C ARG A 116 14.07 0.01 -3.38
N PRO A 117 14.09 0.51 -4.63
CA PRO A 117 13.51 -0.19 -5.76
C PRO A 117 14.04 -1.62 -5.89
N ILE A 118 13.14 -2.59 -5.93
CA ILE A 118 13.45 -4.02 -6.01
C ILE A 118 13.01 -4.61 -7.34
N GLY A 119 13.69 -5.66 -7.77
CA GLY A 119 13.54 -6.26 -9.10
C GLY A 119 12.52 -7.38 -9.19
N SER A 120 11.85 -7.78 -8.11
CA SER A 120 10.90 -8.91 -8.15
C SER A 120 9.74 -8.72 -7.20
N LEU A 121 8.52 -8.81 -7.73
CA LEU A 121 7.26 -8.78 -6.97
C LEU A 121 6.44 -10.02 -7.34
N SER A 122 5.90 -10.70 -6.34
CA SER A 122 5.04 -11.87 -6.52
C SER A 122 3.80 -11.76 -5.64
N ALA A 123 2.63 -11.78 -6.24
CA ALA A 123 1.34 -11.84 -5.56
C ALA A 123 0.71 -13.21 -5.80
N SER A 124 0.25 -13.89 -4.76
CA SER A 124 -0.35 -15.21 -4.87
C SER A 124 -1.49 -15.42 -3.88
N SER A 125 -2.35 -16.37 -4.18
CA SER A 125 -3.60 -16.63 -3.45
C SER A 125 -4.56 -15.46 -3.61
N SER A 126 -4.82 -14.66 -2.56
CA SER A 126 -5.70 -13.48 -2.60
C SER A 126 -5.02 -12.29 -1.92
N GLY A 127 -3.71 -12.25 -1.91
CA GLY A 127 -2.92 -11.14 -1.40
C GLY A 127 -2.43 -10.29 -2.56
N ASP A 128 -2.70 -9.00 -2.50
CA ASP A 128 -2.37 -8.05 -3.56
C ASP A 128 -1.12 -7.25 -3.24
N ILE A 129 -0.46 -6.75 -4.27
CA ILE A 129 0.66 -5.82 -4.13
C ILE A 129 0.31 -4.51 -4.83
N PHE A 130 0.24 -3.44 -4.05
CA PHE A 130 0.02 -2.08 -4.52
C PHE A 130 1.33 -1.29 -4.45
N VAL A 131 1.92 -1.00 -5.61
CA VAL A 131 3.12 -0.17 -5.69
C VAL A 131 2.71 1.30 -5.78
N LYS A 132 3.13 2.09 -4.80
CA LYS A 132 2.91 3.55 -4.77
C LYS A 132 4.09 4.27 -5.40
N ASP A 133 3.83 5.45 -5.95
CA ASP A 133 4.86 6.40 -6.42
C ASP A 133 5.75 5.89 -7.58
N GLY A 134 5.28 4.84 -8.29
CA GLY A 134 6.01 4.26 -9.42
C GLY A 134 7.16 3.32 -9.02
N LEU A 135 7.57 2.45 -9.94
CA LEU A 135 8.66 1.49 -9.74
C LEU A 135 9.72 1.66 -10.83
N HIS A 136 10.86 2.24 -10.45
CA HIS A 136 11.98 2.50 -11.36
C HIS A 136 13.14 1.58 -11.03
N VAL A 137 13.38 0.58 -11.89
CA VAL A 137 14.43 -0.43 -11.72
C VAL A 137 15.44 -0.32 -12.86
N LYS A 138 16.73 -0.15 -12.55
CA LYS A 138 17.78 -0.02 -13.58
C LYS A 138 18.01 -1.30 -14.40
N GLY A 139 17.55 -2.44 -13.91
CA GLY A 139 17.74 -3.77 -14.52
C GLY A 139 16.44 -4.43 -14.93
N THR A 140 16.37 -5.73 -14.73
CA THR A 140 15.20 -6.55 -15.01
C THR A 140 14.19 -6.45 -13.87
N LEU A 141 12.93 -6.20 -14.21
CA LEU A 141 11.79 -6.29 -13.30
C LEU A 141 10.97 -7.53 -13.60
N ARG A 142 10.72 -8.33 -12.56
CA ARG A 142 9.88 -9.53 -12.63
C ARG A 142 8.61 -9.32 -11.81
N LEU A 143 7.46 -9.44 -12.46
CA LEU A 143 6.15 -9.36 -11.83
C LEU A 143 5.43 -10.69 -12.03
N THR A 144 4.97 -11.31 -10.95
CA THR A 144 4.24 -12.57 -11.01
C THR A 144 2.97 -12.47 -10.21
N ALA A 145 1.83 -12.57 -10.88
CA ALA A 145 0.51 -12.63 -10.26
C ALA A 145 -0.07 -14.03 -10.44
N GLY A 146 -0.61 -14.60 -9.38
CA GLY A 146 -1.12 -15.97 -9.43
C GLY A 146 -2.33 -16.21 -8.54
N SER A 147 -3.13 -17.19 -8.92
CA SER A 147 -4.44 -17.47 -8.31
C SER A 147 -5.39 -16.28 -8.42
N SER A 148 -5.61 -15.51 -7.36
CA SER A 148 -6.42 -14.29 -7.37
C SER A 148 -5.65 -13.11 -6.77
N GLY A 149 -4.34 -13.18 -6.73
CA GLY A 149 -3.50 -12.10 -6.23
C GLY A 149 -3.10 -11.18 -7.37
N ASP A 150 -3.25 -9.88 -7.17
CA ASP A 150 -3.03 -8.84 -8.17
C ASP A 150 -1.79 -7.99 -7.86
N ILE A 151 -1.18 -7.46 -8.91
CA ILE A 151 -0.10 -6.47 -8.79
C ILE A 151 -0.51 -5.20 -9.51
N SER A 152 -0.57 -4.09 -8.79
CA SER A 152 -0.90 -2.78 -9.34
C SER A 152 0.25 -1.81 -9.15
N CYS A 153 0.78 -1.28 -10.26
CA CYS A 153 1.83 -0.27 -10.30
C CYS A 153 1.33 0.97 -11.03
N GLN A 154 1.59 2.16 -10.49
CA GLN A 154 1.19 3.39 -11.20
C GLN A 154 2.04 3.61 -12.45
N ASP A 155 3.36 3.65 -12.27
CA ASP A 155 4.33 3.86 -13.34
C ASP A 155 5.45 2.82 -13.21
N ILE A 156 5.90 2.27 -14.35
CA ILE A 156 6.97 1.29 -14.40
C ILE A 156 8.05 1.77 -15.36
N SER A 157 9.29 1.80 -14.88
CA SER A 157 10.47 2.02 -15.72
C SER A 157 11.54 0.98 -15.38
N CYS A 158 11.94 0.19 -16.37
CA CYS A 158 12.98 -0.83 -16.22
C CYS A 158 13.65 -1.09 -17.57
N LYS A 159 14.80 -1.77 -17.53
CA LYS A 159 15.47 -2.19 -18.78
C LYS A 159 14.72 -3.35 -19.44
N ASP A 160 14.37 -4.37 -18.67
CA ASP A 160 13.67 -5.56 -19.13
C ASP A 160 12.50 -5.85 -18.20
N LEU A 161 11.29 -6.05 -18.75
CA LEU A 161 10.10 -6.40 -17.99
C LEU A 161 9.67 -7.84 -18.28
N HIS A 162 9.59 -8.66 -17.23
CA HIS A 162 8.99 -9.98 -17.27
C HIS A 162 7.74 -9.99 -16.40
N ALA A 163 6.58 -9.93 -17.02
CA ALA A 163 5.29 -10.00 -16.34
C ALA A 163 4.61 -11.34 -16.66
N THR A 164 4.21 -12.06 -15.63
CA THR A 164 3.51 -13.35 -15.75
C THR A 164 2.28 -13.33 -14.88
N SER A 165 1.12 -13.55 -15.49
CA SER A 165 -0.15 -13.66 -14.80
C SER A 165 -0.73 -15.06 -15.04
N ASN A 166 -1.15 -15.74 -13.98
CA ASN A 166 -1.72 -17.08 -14.02
C ASN A 166 -3.05 -17.13 -13.27
N SER A 167 -3.96 -17.97 -13.76
CA SER A 167 -5.30 -18.13 -13.20
C SER A 167 -6.11 -16.82 -13.28
N SER A 168 -6.60 -16.32 -12.15
CA SER A 168 -7.38 -15.06 -12.08
C SER A 168 -6.56 -13.88 -11.55
N GLY A 169 -5.25 -14.06 -11.41
CA GLY A 169 -4.36 -12.95 -10.99
C GLY A 169 -4.17 -11.95 -12.12
N ASP A 170 -4.05 -10.68 -11.78
CA ASP A 170 -3.89 -9.59 -12.75
C ASP A 170 -2.65 -8.73 -12.47
N ILE A 171 -2.07 -8.18 -13.54
CA ILE A 171 -0.96 -7.23 -13.44
C ILE A 171 -1.33 -5.98 -14.20
N SER A 172 -1.48 -4.89 -13.49
CA SER A 172 -1.82 -3.58 -14.03
C SER A 172 -0.70 -2.57 -13.80
N GLY A 173 -0.44 -1.75 -14.81
CA GLY A 173 0.58 -0.70 -14.70
C GLY A 173 0.71 0.08 -15.99
N LYS A 174 1.35 1.25 -15.89
CA LYS A 174 1.67 2.09 -17.04
C LYS A 174 3.18 2.12 -17.21
N SER A 175 3.64 1.78 -18.40
CA SER A 175 5.06 1.94 -18.78
C SER A 175 5.37 3.40 -19.07
N VAL A 176 6.47 3.91 -18.56
CA VAL A 176 6.97 5.28 -18.77
C VAL A 176 8.31 5.22 -19.49
#